data_a912b573739141b02aa565a9cc837f02
#
_entry.id   a912b573739141b02aa565a9cc837f02
#
_cell.length_a   1.000
_cell.length_b   1.000
_cell.length_c   1.000
_cell.angle_alpha   90.00
_cell.angle_beta   90.00
_cell.angle_gamma   90.00
#
_symmetry.space_group_name_H-M   'P 1'
#
loop_
_entity.id
_entity.type
_entity.pdbx_description
1 polymer ?
#
loop_
_entity_poly.entity_id
_entity_poly.type
_entity_poly.pdbx_seq_one_letter_code
_entity_poly.pdbx_strand_id
1 'polypeptide(L)'
;QLSQYQLTLDNQVSANKRYQQIVHNARLYISHFIQVFNLSIIRGDIKKEHKLLYKLDPNVHTVPDLSTDSALIHWGKCIIDGENERMRNGGFPIYNPAIAKVQVHYEVFKEYKSTQKIHQTTTTRSWEELVSLRKKGDAIILDIWNQVEAKFKDEKPYSKLIHCQQFGLIYYYRKGEAELKNEDDITE
;
A
#
# COMPACT_ATOMS: atom_id res chain seq x y z
N GLN A 1 19.33 -8.75 5.31
CA GLN A 1 18.47 -7.67 4.80
C GLN A 1 17.34 -8.16 3.89
N LEU A 2 17.59 -9.11 2.98
CA LEU A 2 16.52 -9.68 2.15
C LEU A 2 15.40 -10.30 3.00
N SER A 3 15.77 -11.12 4.00
CA SER A 3 14.82 -11.73 4.93
C SER A 3 14.07 -10.69 5.78
N GLN A 4 14.74 -9.62 6.16
CA GLN A 4 14.14 -8.49 6.86
C GLN A 4 13.07 -7.79 5.99
N TYR A 5 13.42 -7.46 4.74
CA TYR A 5 12.48 -6.88 3.80
C TYR A 5 11.26 -7.79 3.56
N GLN A 6 11.49 -9.09 3.35
CA GLN A 6 10.43 -10.06 3.17
C GLN A 6 9.48 -10.09 4.38
N LEU A 7 10.01 -10.11 5.59
CA LEU A 7 9.22 -10.07 6.82
C LEU A 7 8.37 -8.80 6.92
N THR A 8 8.95 -7.64 6.62
CA THR A 8 8.19 -6.37 6.65
C THR A 8 7.10 -6.32 5.59
N LEU A 9 7.36 -6.88 4.41
CA LEU A 9 6.37 -6.99 3.33
C LEU A 9 5.20 -7.90 3.72
N ASP A 10 5.48 -9.08 4.28
CA ASP A 10 4.45 -10.03 4.73
C ASP A 10 3.58 -9.43 5.85
N ASN A 11 4.19 -8.71 6.78
CA ASN A 11 3.48 -7.96 7.83
C ASN A 11 2.58 -6.87 7.23
N GLN A 12 3.08 -6.11 6.24
CA GLN A 12 2.29 -5.09 5.56
C GLN A 12 1.11 -5.70 4.79
N VAL A 13 1.30 -6.81 4.09
CA VAL A 13 0.23 -7.51 3.35
C VAL A 13 -0.85 -8.00 4.31
N SER A 14 -0.46 -8.60 5.44
CA SER A 14 -1.40 -9.07 6.47
C SER A 14 -2.17 -7.92 7.11
N ALA A 15 -1.48 -6.84 7.47
CA ALA A 15 -2.08 -5.62 8.00
C ALA A 15 -3.05 -4.97 7.00
N ASN A 16 -2.71 -4.98 5.70
CA ASN A 16 -3.56 -4.42 4.66
C ASN A 16 -4.88 -5.20 4.51
N LYS A 17 -4.85 -6.53 4.54
CA LYS A 17 -6.08 -7.35 4.49
C LYS A 17 -7.03 -7.00 5.65
N ARG A 18 -6.48 -6.88 6.87
CA ARG A 18 -7.26 -6.49 8.05
C ARG A 18 -7.80 -5.06 7.93
N TYR A 19 -6.97 -4.13 7.43
CA TYR A 19 -7.37 -2.75 7.20
C TYR A 19 -8.55 -2.64 6.23
N GLN A 20 -8.54 -3.36 5.11
CA GLN A 20 -9.63 -3.36 4.14
C GLN A 20 -10.97 -3.79 4.77
N GLN A 21 -10.95 -4.81 5.63
CA GLN A 21 -12.16 -5.24 6.36
C GLN A 21 -12.66 -4.15 7.31
N ILE A 22 -11.76 -3.46 7.99
CA ILE A 22 -12.09 -2.37 8.92
C ILE A 22 -12.69 -1.17 8.17
N VAL A 23 -12.10 -0.79 7.02
CA VAL A 23 -12.63 0.26 6.13
C VAL A 23 -14.03 -0.11 5.65
N HIS A 24 -14.23 -1.36 5.22
CA HIS A 24 -15.55 -1.85 4.79
C HIS A 24 -16.60 -1.71 5.91
N ASN A 25 -16.27 -2.14 7.13
CA ASN A 25 -17.17 -2.05 8.26
C ASN A 25 -17.50 -0.58 8.61
N ALA A 26 -16.50 0.30 8.70
CA ALA A 26 -16.71 1.71 8.97
C ALA A 26 -17.63 2.35 7.92
N ARG A 27 -17.37 2.08 6.63
CA ARG A 27 -18.20 2.55 5.52
C ARG A 27 -19.63 2.02 5.62
N LEU A 28 -19.79 0.74 5.91
CA LEU A 28 -21.11 0.11 6.08
C LEU A 28 -21.92 0.79 7.17
N TYR A 29 -21.35 0.97 8.36
CA TYR A 29 -22.07 1.54 9.49
C TYR A 29 -22.40 3.03 9.30
N ILE A 30 -21.49 3.81 8.73
CA ILE A 30 -21.73 5.23 8.42
C ILE A 30 -22.80 5.37 7.34
N SER A 31 -22.71 4.63 6.24
CA SER A 31 -23.71 4.68 5.18
C SER A 31 -25.09 4.22 5.65
N HIS A 32 -25.15 3.15 6.42
CA HIS A 32 -26.40 2.63 6.98
C HIS A 32 -27.06 3.65 7.92
N PHE A 33 -26.26 4.29 8.79
CA PHE A 33 -26.80 5.35 9.66
C PHE A 33 -27.42 6.49 8.84
N ILE A 34 -26.72 6.98 7.80
CA ILE A 34 -27.23 8.06 6.93
C ILE A 34 -28.53 7.63 6.22
N GLN A 35 -28.61 6.38 5.76
CA GLN A 35 -29.82 5.85 5.12
C GLN A 35 -31.01 5.85 6.08
N VAL A 36 -30.81 5.31 7.30
CA VAL A 36 -31.87 5.27 8.33
C VAL A 36 -32.28 6.67 8.76
N PHE A 37 -31.33 7.59 8.90
CA PHE A 37 -31.60 9.00 9.19
C PHE A 37 -32.43 9.65 8.07
N ASN A 38 -32.08 9.44 6.80
CA ASN A 38 -32.85 9.94 5.66
C ASN A 38 -34.26 9.34 5.63
N LEU A 39 -34.41 8.05 5.90
CA LEU A 39 -35.73 7.40 5.98
C LEU A 39 -36.58 7.97 7.11
N SER A 40 -36.02 8.29 8.27
CA SER A 40 -36.72 8.93 9.38
C SER A 40 -37.19 10.33 9.02
N ILE A 41 -36.43 11.06 8.18
CA ILE A 41 -36.87 12.37 7.66
C ILE A 41 -38.02 12.21 6.64
N ILE A 42 -37.90 11.24 5.73
CA ILE A 42 -38.96 10.97 4.73
C ILE A 42 -40.29 10.58 5.40
N ARG A 43 -40.24 9.82 6.51
CA ARG A 43 -41.43 9.47 7.28
C ARG A 43 -42.00 10.62 8.14
N GLY A 44 -41.25 11.72 8.28
CA GLY A 44 -41.63 12.83 9.13
C GLY A 44 -41.32 12.68 10.61
N ASP A 45 -40.55 11.62 11.00
CA ASP A 45 -40.13 11.40 12.39
C ASP A 45 -39.10 12.45 12.83
N ILE A 46 -38.28 12.92 11.90
CA ILE A 46 -37.23 13.93 12.09
C ILE A 46 -37.42 15.05 11.06
N LYS A 47 -37.31 16.30 11.50
CA LYS A 47 -37.38 17.46 10.61
C LYS A 47 -36.16 17.53 9.69
N LYS A 48 -36.35 17.89 8.42
CA LYS A 48 -35.27 17.96 7.41
C LYS A 48 -34.16 18.97 7.77
N GLU A 49 -34.47 20.02 8.52
CA GLU A 49 -33.53 21.05 8.96
C GLU A 49 -32.43 20.47 9.86
N HIS A 50 -32.69 19.35 10.56
CA HIS A 50 -31.69 18.66 11.38
C HIS A 50 -30.53 18.13 10.55
N LYS A 51 -30.64 17.95 9.21
CA LYS A 51 -29.51 17.56 8.34
C LYS A 51 -28.34 18.54 8.39
N LEU A 52 -28.62 19.81 8.65
CA LEU A 52 -27.57 20.83 8.77
C LEU A 52 -26.60 20.53 9.92
N LEU A 53 -27.05 19.91 11.01
CA LEU A 53 -26.18 19.47 12.11
C LEU A 53 -25.14 18.44 11.65
N TYR A 54 -25.47 17.64 10.65
CA TYR A 54 -24.62 16.61 10.06
C TYR A 54 -23.85 17.10 8.84
N LYS A 55 -23.97 18.40 8.50
CA LYS A 55 -23.45 19.00 7.26
C LYS A 55 -23.99 18.35 5.99
N LEU A 56 -25.17 17.75 6.04
CA LEU A 56 -25.87 17.17 4.92
C LEU A 56 -26.86 18.18 4.33
N ASP A 57 -27.05 18.13 3.00
CA ASP A 57 -28.06 18.96 2.31
C ASP A 57 -29.47 18.48 2.72
N PRO A 58 -30.34 19.41 3.21
CA PRO A 58 -31.71 19.09 3.59
C PRO A 58 -32.57 18.47 2.48
N ASN A 59 -32.27 18.77 1.23
CA ASN A 59 -33.05 18.34 0.07
C ASN A 59 -32.51 17.08 -0.62
N VAL A 60 -31.31 16.62 -0.24
CA VAL A 60 -30.66 15.43 -0.84
C VAL A 60 -30.79 14.25 0.11
N HIS A 61 -31.41 13.16 -0.34
CA HIS A 61 -31.66 11.95 0.47
C HIS A 61 -30.72 10.78 0.12
N THR A 62 -29.63 11.05 -0.62
CA THR A 62 -28.61 10.06 -0.92
C THR A 62 -27.49 10.07 0.11
N VAL A 63 -26.77 8.96 0.20
CA VAL A 63 -25.54 8.86 0.99
C VAL A 63 -24.45 9.58 0.21
N PRO A 64 -23.65 10.45 0.86
CA PRO A 64 -22.50 11.07 0.20
C PRO A 64 -21.45 10.03 -0.19
N ASP A 65 -20.52 10.39 -1.06
CA ASP A 65 -19.42 9.51 -1.43
C ASP A 65 -18.53 9.20 -0.23
N LEU A 66 -18.38 7.90 0.08
CA LEU A 66 -17.55 7.34 1.14
C LEU A 66 -16.41 6.48 0.58
N SER A 67 -16.05 6.63 -0.70
CA SER A 67 -15.08 5.78 -1.39
C SER A 67 -13.66 5.94 -0.85
N THR A 68 -13.28 7.17 -0.47
CA THR A 68 -11.93 7.47 0.01
C THR A 68 -11.84 7.50 1.53
N ASP A 69 -10.65 7.22 2.06
CA ASP A 69 -10.38 7.34 3.50
C ASP A 69 -10.62 8.75 4.04
N SER A 70 -10.32 9.78 3.24
CA SER A 70 -10.53 11.17 3.62
C SER A 70 -12.01 11.51 3.73
N ALA A 71 -12.82 11.03 2.78
CA ALA A 71 -14.27 11.18 2.81
C ALA A 71 -14.88 10.43 4.01
N LEU A 72 -14.38 9.21 4.28
CA LEU A 72 -14.84 8.41 5.41
C LEU A 72 -14.54 9.07 6.77
N ILE A 73 -13.35 9.70 6.91
CA ILE A 73 -12.99 10.50 8.09
C ILE A 73 -13.91 11.71 8.23
N HIS A 74 -14.09 12.46 7.14
CA HIS A 74 -14.92 13.67 7.16
C HIS A 74 -16.36 13.35 7.52
N TRP A 75 -17.00 12.47 6.79
CA TRP A 75 -18.40 12.13 7.00
C TRP A 75 -18.64 11.38 8.31
N GLY A 76 -17.75 10.45 8.71
CA GLY A 76 -17.85 9.78 9.99
C GLY A 76 -17.88 10.77 11.14
N LYS A 77 -16.99 11.79 11.12
CA LYS A 77 -16.99 12.86 12.12
C LYS A 77 -18.29 13.67 12.08
N CYS A 78 -18.71 14.13 10.90
CA CYS A 78 -19.92 14.94 10.74
C CYS A 78 -21.18 14.21 11.25
N ILE A 79 -21.29 12.91 11.00
CA ILE A 79 -22.42 12.10 11.45
C ILE A 79 -22.43 11.92 12.97
N ILE A 80 -21.26 11.61 13.56
CA ILE A 80 -21.15 11.42 15.01
C ILE A 80 -21.44 12.74 15.75
N ASP A 81 -20.81 13.83 15.32
CA ASP A 81 -21.00 15.15 15.94
C ASP A 81 -22.45 15.63 15.80
N GLY A 82 -23.03 15.47 14.58
CA GLY A 82 -24.40 15.89 14.30
C GLY A 82 -25.45 15.12 15.12
N GLU A 83 -25.30 13.80 15.28
CA GLU A 83 -26.24 13.01 16.08
C GLU A 83 -26.11 13.35 17.58
N ASN A 84 -24.89 13.52 18.08
CA ASN A 84 -24.68 13.92 19.45
C ASN A 84 -25.31 15.30 19.75
N GLU A 85 -25.20 16.25 18.80
CA GLU A 85 -25.81 17.57 18.96
C GLU A 85 -27.32 17.49 18.86
N ARG A 86 -27.88 16.71 17.92
CA ARG A 86 -29.31 16.50 17.81
C ARG A 86 -29.92 15.91 19.09
N MET A 87 -29.25 14.93 19.69
CA MET A 87 -29.66 14.33 20.97
C MET A 87 -29.59 15.33 22.13
N ARG A 88 -28.54 16.17 22.19
CA ARG A 88 -28.43 17.25 23.21
C ARG A 88 -29.61 18.25 23.10
N ASN A 89 -30.08 18.48 21.88
CA ASN A 89 -31.23 19.35 21.62
C ASN A 89 -32.58 18.65 21.81
N GLY A 90 -32.62 17.50 22.50
CA GLY A 90 -33.85 16.77 22.86
C GLY A 90 -34.37 15.83 21.76
N GLY A 91 -33.57 15.53 20.74
CA GLY A 91 -33.92 14.54 19.70
C GLY A 91 -33.84 13.10 20.24
N PHE A 92 -34.80 12.25 19.81
CA PHE A 92 -34.73 10.82 20.12
C PHE A 92 -33.63 10.11 19.34
N PRO A 93 -32.81 9.24 19.96
CA PRO A 93 -31.73 8.56 19.29
C PRO A 93 -32.20 7.64 18.16
N ILE A 94 -31.37 7.50 17.12
CA ILE A 94 -31.54 6.45 16.13
C ILE A 94 -30.98 5.15 16.72
N TYR A 95 -31.79 4.09 16.71
CA TYR A 95 -31.44 2.83 17.40
C TYR A 95 -30.70 1.84 16.51
N ASN A 96 -30.95 1.81 15.20
CA ASN A 96 -30.35 0.81 14.31
C ASN A 96 -29.88 1.40 12.99
N PRO A 97 -28.56 1.66 12.86
CA PRO A 97 -27.51 1.46 13.88
C PRO A 97 -27.49 2.58 14.92
N ALA A 98 -27.25 2.26 16.18
CA ALA A 98 -27.02 3.27 17.20
C ALA A 98 -25.72 4.03 16.92
N ILE A 99 -25.69 5.35 17.18
CA ILE A 99 -24.51 6.19 16.91
C ILE A 99 -23.25 5.69 17.65
N ALA A 100 -23.38 5.14 18.84
CA ALA A 100 -22.28 4.56 19.60
C ALA A 100 -21.60 3.42 18.81
N LYS A 101 -22.37 2.60 18.07
CA LYS A 101 -21.81 1.52 17.24
C LYS A 101 -21.10 2.08 16.01
N VAL A 102 -21.64 3.12 15.39
CA VAL A 102 -20.99 3.84 14.30
C VAL A 102 -19.65 4.41 14.78
N GLN A 103 -19.64 5.04 15.96
CA GLN A 103 -18.45 5.63 16.56
C GLN A 103 -17.35 4.59 16.81
N VAL A 104 -17.70 3.42 17.33
CA VAL A 104 -16.71 2.33 17.54
C VAL A 104 -16.03 1.94 16.24
N HIS A 105 -16.79 1.69 15.16
CA HIS A 105 -16.21 1.32 13.86
C HIS A 105 -15.39 2.46 13.22
N TYR A 106 -15.81 3.71 13.43
CA TYR A 106 -15.08 4.89 12.97
C TYR A 106 -13.74 5.08 13.70
N GLU A 107 -13.71 4.96 15.03
CA GLU A 107 -12.46 5.08 15.81
C GLU A 107 -11.48 3.94 15.50
N VAL A 108 -11.97 2.70 15.40
CA VAL A 108 -11.15 1.56 14.97
C VAL A 108 -10.55 1.81 13.58
N PHE A 109 -11.33 2.35 12.64
CA PHE A 109 -10.81 2.72 11.32
C PHE A 109 -9.68 3.76 11.40
N LYS A 110 -9.84 4.83 12.19
CA LYS A 110 -8.81 5.87 12.35
C LYS A 110 -7.50 5.31 12.93
N GLU A 111 -7.60 4.45 13.95
CA GLU A 111 -6.46 3.79 14.58
C GLU A 111 -5.70 2.92 13.56
N TYR A 112 -6.42 2.06 12.85
CA TYR A 112 -5.80 1.17 11.87
C TYR A 112 -5.24 1.89 10.64
N LYS A 113 -5.81 3.02 10.24
CA LYS A 113 -5.25 3.89 9.21
C LYS A 113 -3.86 4.41 9.60
N SER A 114 -3.68 4.82 10.86
CA SER A 114 -2.37 5.24 11.38
C SER A 114 -1.37 4.09 11.37
N THR A 115 -1.78 2.91 11.84
CA THR A 115 -0.96 1.69 11.85
C THR A 115 -0.55 1.26 10.44
N GLN A 116 -1.47 1.32 9.48
CA GLN A 116 -1.20 1.02 8.06
C GLN A 116 -0.09 1.91 7.49
N LYS A 117 -0.10 3.20 7.80
CA LYS A 117 0.95 4.13 7.38
C LYS A 117 2.32 3.76 7.96
N ILE A 118 2.37 3.30 9.21
CA ILE A 118 3.61 2.84 9.85
C ILE A 118 4.17 1.61 9.12
N HIS A 119 3.33 0.62 8.81
CA HIS A 119 3.77 -0.56 8.05
C HIS A 119 4.33 -0.19 6.68
N GLN A 120 3.65 0.69 5.93
CA GLN A 120 4.13 1.18 4.64
C GLN A 120 5.50 1.85 4.76
N THR A 121 5.67 2.76 5.72
CA THR A 121 6.94 3.47 5.95
C THR A 121 8.07 2.48 6.31
N THR A 122 7.78 1.49 7.15
CA THR A 122 8.76 0.47 7.56
C THR A 122 9.21 -0.39 6.37
N THR A 123 8.27 -0.82 5.53
CA THR A 123 8.60 -1.61 4.33
C THR A 123 9.40 -0.78 3.32
N THR A 124 9.02 0.48 3.09
CA THR A 124 9.77 1.38 2.19
C THR A 124 11.21 1.55 2.67
N ARG A 125 11.42 1.80 3.96
CA ARG A 125 12.77 1.93 4.54
C ARG A 125 13.59 0.65 4.35
N SER A 126 13.02 -0.52 4.64
CA SER A 126 13.70 -1.80 4.46
C SER A 126 14.08 -2.06 3.00
N TRP A 127 13.23 -1.62 2.07
CA TRP A 127 13.52 -1.67 0.63
C TRP A 127 14.68 -0.74 0.24
N GLU A 128 14.69 0.50 0.71
CA GLU A 128 15.75 1.47 0.44
C GLU A 128 17.11 0.98 0.96
N GLU A 129 17.14 0.37 2.16
CA GLU A 129 18.32 -0.25 2.72
C GLU A 129 18.82 -1.41 1.84
N LEU A 130 17.90 -2.28 1.37
CA LEU A 130 18.22 -3.38 0.47
C LEU A 130 18.80 -2.90 -0.86
N VAL A 131 18.20 -1.87 -1.47
CA VAL A 131 18.69 -1.26 -2.73
C VAL A 131 20.07 -0.66 -2.55
N SER A 132 20.32 0.01 -1.42
CA SER A 132 21.65 0.56 -1.10
C SER A 132 22.72 -0.53 -0.99
N LEU A 133 22.39 -1.64 -0.35
CA LEU A 133 23.31 -2.78 -0.21
C LEU A 133 23.55 -3.48 -1.55
N ARG A 134 22.53 -3.62 -2.41
CA ARG A 134 22.69 -4.15 -3.77
C ARG A 134 23.66 -3.32 -4.57
N LYS A 135 23.51 -2.01 -4.60
CA LYS A 135 24.43 -1.11 -5.32
C LYS A 135 25.89 -1.31 -4.88
N LYS A 136 26.13 -1.49 -3.55
CA LYS A 136 27.48 -1.77 -3.04
C LYS A 136 27.97 -3.14 -3.49
N GLY A 137 27.12 -4.16 -3.44
CA GLY A 137 27.43 -5.50 -3.92
C GLY A 137 27.78 -5.52 -5.41
N ASP A 138 26.96 -4.87 -6.23
CA ASP A 138 27.18 -4.77 -7.68
C ASP A 138 28.50 -4.07 -8.00
N ALA A 139 28.86 -3.00 -7.28
CA ALA A 139 30.14 -2.32 -7.43
C ALA A 139 31.34 -3.23 -7.08
N ILE A 140 31.25 -4.01 -6.02
CA ILE A 140 32.29 -4.97 -5.63
C ILE A 140 32.43 -6.09 -6.68
N ILE A 141 31.30 -6.63 -7.16
CA ILE A 141 31.29 -7.65 -8.21
C ILE A 141 31.95 -7.12 -9.49
N LEU A 142 31.58 -5.92 -9.92
CA LEU A 142 32.16 -5.28 -11.09
C LEU A 142 33.68 -5.08 -10.93
N ASP A 143 34.13 -4.64 -9.76
CA ASP A 143 35.57 -4.49 -9.47
C ASP A 143 36.33 -5.83 -9.56
N ILE A 144 35.76 -6.89 -8.96
CA ILE A 144 36.32 -8.25 -9.06
C ILE A 144 36.40 -8.71 -10.52
N TRP A 145 35.35 -8.52 -11.30
CA TRP A 145 35.31 -8.90 -12.70
C TRP A 145 36.36 -8.14 -13.52
N ASN A 146 36.52 -6.85 -13.29
CA ASN A 146 37.55 -6.03 -13.94
C ASN A 146 38.96 -6.53 -13.58
N GLN A 147 39.22 -6.94 -12.33
CA GLN A 147 40.50 -7.50 -11.90
C GLN A 147 40.77 -8.85 -12.57
N VAL A 148 39.77 -9.72 -12.68
CA VAL A 148 39.89 -11.00 -13.39
C VAL A 148 40.20 -10.78 -14.88
N GLU A 149 39.48 -9.89 -15.57
CA GLU A 149 39.75 -9.57 -16.97
C GLU A 149 41.14 -8.94 -17.18
N ALA A 150 41.58 -8.11 -16.25
CA ALA A 150 42.91 -7.51 -16.31
C ALA A 150 44.02 -8.55 -16.14
N LYS A 151 43.80 -9.57 -15.34
CA LYS A 151 44.77 -10.67 -15.14
C LYS A 151 45.03 -11.46 -16.42
N PHE A 152 44.01 -11.68 -17.23
CA PHE A 152 44.06 -12.44 -18.48
C PHE A 152 44.11 -11.57 -19.73
N LYS A 153 44.44 -10.28 -19.61
CA LYS A 153 44.36 -9.30 -20.72
C LYS A 153 45.32 -9.63 -21.90
N ASP A 154 46.47 -10.28 -21.63
CA ASP A 154 47.51 -10.58 -22.59
C ASP A 154 47.31 -11.95 -23.26
N GLU A 155 46.23 -12.67 -22.91
CA GLU A 155 45.89 -13.96 -23.51
C GLU A 155 45.13 -13.80 -24.84
N LYS A 156 45.11 -14.85 -25.67
CA LYS A 156 44.26 -14.92 -26.86
C LYS A 156 42.78 -14.79 -26.48
N PRO A 157 41.95 -14.15 -27.32
CA PRO A 157 40.56 -13.84 -26.94
C PRO A 157 39.74 -15.06 -26.47
N TYR A 158 39.88 -16.21 -27.13
CA TYR A 158 39.17 -17.43 -26.73
C TYR A 158 39.65 -17.97 -25.38
N SER A 159 40.95 -18.07 -25.14
CA SER A 159 41.56 -18.53 -23.90
C SER A 159 41.20 -17.61 -22.74
N LYS A 160 41.26 -16.28 -22.95
CA LYS A 160 40.80 -15.27 -21.98
C LYS A 160 39.36 -15.52 -21.57
N LEU A 161 38.44 -15.75 -22.54
CA LEU A 161 37.03 -15.99 -22.26
C LEU A 161 36.85 -17.23 -21.38
N ILE A 162 37.50 -18.35 -21.70
CA ILE A 162 37.42 -19.60 -20.95
C ILE A 162 37.94 -19.41 -19.49
N HIS A 163 39.10 -18.76 -19.36
CA HIS A 163 39.66 -18.52 -18.02
C HIS A 163 38.79 -17.58 -17.20
N CYS A 164 38.27 -16.51 -17.78
CA CYS A 164 37.34 -15.61 -17.08
C CYS A 164 36.06 -16.33 -16.65
N GLN A 165 35.53 -17.25 -17.48
CA GLN A 165 34.34 -18.04 -17.13
C GLN A 165 34.59 -18.95 -15.91
N GLN A 166 35.80 -19.48 -15.71
CA GLN A 166 36.13 -20.27 -14.53
C GLN A 166 36.02 -19.47 -13.22
N PHE A 167 36.12 -18.14 -13.30
CA PHE A 167 35.91 -17.22 -12.18
C PHE A 167 34.46 -16.71 -12.10
N GLY A 168 33.52 -17.28 -12.87
CA GLY A 168 32.10 -16.96 -12.83
C GLY A 168 31.69 -15.75 -13.67
N LEU A 169 32.56 -15.22 -14.56
CA LEU A 169 32.14 -14.20 -15.51
C LEU A 169 31.31 -14.85 -16.62
N ILE A 170 30.14 -14.28 -16.91
CA ILE A 170 29.25 -14.78 -17.94
C ILE A 170 29.24 -13.78 -19.09
N TYR A 171 29.64 -14.24 -20.30
CA TYR A 171 29.67 -13.44 -21.51
C TYR A 171 28.50 -13.81 -22.43
N TYR A 172 27.86 -12.79 -22.99
CA TYR A 172 26.80 -12.95 -23.97
C TYR A 172 27.20 -12.25 -25.26
N TYR A 173 27.10 -12.95 -26.38
CA TYR A 173 27.28 -12.36 -27.70
C TYR A 173 26.14 -11.43 -28.04
N ARG A 174 26.43 -10.29 -28.62
CA ARG A 174 25.41 -9.39 -29.15
C ARG A 174 24.81 -9.96 -30.44
N LYS A 175 23.59 -9.58 -30.75
CA LYS A 175 22.93 -10.01 -31.98
C LYS A 175 23.78 -9.60 -33.22
N GLY A 176 24.28 -10.59 -33.98
CA GLY A 176 25.14 -10.39 -35.13
C GLY A 176 26.65 -10.39 -34.86
N GLU A 177 27.06 -10.62 -33.59
CA GLU A 177 28.47 -10.81 -33.23
C GLU A 177 28.85 -12.27 -33.46
N ALA A 178 30.06 -12.49 -34.05
CA ALA A 178 30.56 -13.83 -34.31
C ALA A 178 31.06 -14.46 -33.00
N GLU A 179 30.70 -15.73 -32.77
CA GLU A 179 31.24 -16.48 -31.67
C GLU A 179 32.75 -16.71 -31.78
N LEU A 180 33.49 -16.47 -30.71
CA LEU A 180 34.91 -16.79 -30.65
C LEU A 180 35.09 -18.30 -30.67
N LYS A 181 35.87 -18.81 -31.65
CA LYS A 181 36.20 -20.24 -31.77
C LYS A 181 37.66 -20.46 -31.38
N ASN A 182 37.95 -21.68 -30.94
CA ASN A 182 39.31 -22.10 -30.70
C ASN A 182 40.05 -22.11 -32.06
N GLU A 183 41.25 -21.54 -32.13
CA GLU A 183 42.05 -21.52 -33.36
C GLU A 183 42.45 -22.94 -33.80
N ASP A 184 42.53 -23.89 -32.85
CA ASP A 184 42.88 -25.30 -33.13
C ASP A 184 41.71 -26.05 -33.86
N ASP A 185 40.47 -25.55 -33.76
CA ASP A 185 39.29 -26.13 -34.44
C ASP A 185 39.08 -25.59 -35.88
N ILE A 186 39.95 -24.71 -36.36
CA ILE A 186 39.85 -24.06 -37.70
C ILE A 186 40.77 -24.75 -38.73
N THR A 187 41.53 -25.76 -38.33
CA THR A 187 42.50 -26.47 -39.18
C THR A 187 42.04 -27.90 -39.58
N GLU A 188 40.73 -28.09 -39.82
CA GLU A 188 40.24 -29.26 -40.60
C GLU A 188 39.53 -28.82 -41.88
#